data_3235cb8f1b335578c90d2ad6fc67ca26
#
_entry.id   3235cb8f1b335578c90d2ad6fc67ca26
#
_cell.length_a   1.000
_cell.length_b   1.000
_cell.length_c   1.000
_cell.angle_alpha   90.00
_cell.angle_beta   90.00
_cell.angle_gamma   90.00
#
_symmetry.space_group_name_H-M   'P 1'
#
loop_
_entity.id
_entity.type
_entity.pdbx_description
1 polymer ?
#
loop_
_entity_poly.entity_id
_entity_poly.type
_entity_poly.pdbx_seq_one_letter_code
_entity_poly.pdbx_strand_id
1 'polypeptide(L)'
;MTYEPVIGLEIHAELNTKTKMFCYSPNDPDEKRPNVNICPVCMAHPGTLPTINKEAVKKVIMAGLALGGRIPEFSQFDRKNYFYPDLPKGYQISQYEHPLVQGGELEITTHDEKKKIRIRRIHLEEDTGRLTHIIGETEQIGDGRNIQINRETGEVTGIRFREPRSYSLVDFN
;
A
#
# COMPACT_ATOMS: atom_id res chain seq x y z
N MET A 1 20.58 20.82 28.72
CA MET A 1 19.53 19.90 28.24
C MET A 1 20.21 18.88 27.32
N THR A 2 20.08 17.61 27.63
CA THR A 2 20.55 16.53 26.76
C THR A 2 19.38 16.09 25.88
N TYR A 3 19.55 16.09 24.57
CA TYR A 3 18.53 15.60 23.62
C TYR A 3 18.84 14.14 23.31
N GLU A 4 17.81 13.30 23.36
CA GLU A 4 17.87 11.90 22.93
C GLU A 4 17.19 11.77 21.55
N PRO A 5 17.92 11.35 20.50
CA PRO A 5 17.32 11.14 19.21
C PRO A 5 16.46 9.86 19.21
N VAL A 6 15.22 9.97 18.77
CA VAL A 6 14.32 8.83 18.53
C VAL A 6 14.05 8.74 17.03
N ILE A 7 14.38 7.59 16.43
CA ILE A 7 14.24 7.35 15.00
C ILE A 7 13.19 6.26 14.81
N GLY A 8 12.12 6.57 14.07
CA GLY A 8 11.15 5.60 13.59
C GLY A 8 11.35 5.35 12.09
N LEU A 9 11.18 4.11 11.67
CA LEU A 9 11.20 3.70 10.28
C LEU A 9 9.86 3.09 9.90
N GLU A 10 9.39 3.41 8.70
CA GLU A 10 8.24 2.80 8.07
C GLU A 10 8.66 2.23 6.72
N ILE A 11 8.40 0.94 6.50
CA ILE A 11 8.81 0.23 5.29
C ILE A 11 7.58 -0.34 4.60
N HIS A 12 7.41 0.00 3.33
CA HIS A 12 6.39 -0.55 2.46
C HIS A 12 6.99 -1.65 1.60
N ALA A 13 6.33 -2.81 1.55
CA ALA A 13 6.70 -3.91 0.68
C ALA A 13 5.49 -4.35 -0.16
N GLU A 14 5.64 -4.36 -1.47
CA GLU A 14 4.62 -4.90 -2.38
C GLU A 14 4.58 -6.42 -2.27
N LEU A 15 3.37 -6.98 -2.08
CA LEU A 15 3.18 -8.42 -2.01
C LEU A 15 2.99 -9.00 -3.41
N ASN A 16 3.78 -10.01 -3.72
CA ASN A 16 3.60 -10.79 -4.95
C ASN A 16 2.42 -11.77 -4.78
N THR A 17 1.21 -11.28 -5.03
CA THR A 17 -0.03 -12.06 -5.04
C THR A 17 -0.64 -12.06 -6.44
N LYS A 18 -1.44 -13.08 -6.78
CA LYS A 18 -2.08 -13.17 -8.10
C LYS A 18 -3.20 -12.16 -8.29
N THR A 19 -3.85 -11.78 -7.19
CA THR A 19 -4.95 -10.80 -7.20
C THR A 19 -4.63 -9.65 -6.25
N LYS A 20 -5.30 -8.54 -6.43
CA LYS A 20 -5.26 -7.40 -5.50
C LYS A 20 -5.70 -7.82 -4.11
N MET A 21 -5.41 -6.97 -3.11
CA MET A 21 -5.65 -7.29 -1.71
C MET A 21 -7.12 -7.45 -1.35
N PHE A 22 -7.99 -6.61 -1.91
CA PHE A 22 -9.40 -6.52 -1.51
C PHE A 22 -10.39 -6.77 -2.64
N CYS A 23 -9.93 -7.32 -3.78
CA CYS A 23 -10.78 -7.74 -4.89
C CYS A 23 -10.12 -8.85 -5.72
N TYR A 24 -10.86 -9.38 -6.68
CA TYR A 24 -10.38 -10.46 -7.55
C TYR A 24 -9.63 -10.00 -8.81
N SER A 25 -9.48 -8.70 -9.00
CA SER A 25 -8.71 -8.18 -10.14
C SER A 25 -7.28 -8.67 -10.09
N PRO A 26 -6.66 -8.99 -11.23
CA PRO A 26 -5.25 -9.37 -11.29
C PRO A 26 -4.35 -8.32 -10.65
N ASN A 27 -3.30 -8.76 -9.97
CA ASN A 27 -2.23 -7.93 -9.47
C ASN A 27 -1.02 -8.07 -10.40
N ASP A 28 -1.09 -7.39 -11.54
CA ASP A 28 -0.04 -7.40 -12.56
C ASP A 28 0.66 -6.03 -12.60
N PRO A 29 1.87 -5.93 -12.04
CA PRO A 29 2.64 -4.69 -12.03
C PRO A 29 3.15 -4.27 -13.41
N ASP A 30 3.23 -5.21 -14.36
CA ASP A 30 3.78 -4.99 -15.68
C ASP A 30 2.73 -4.62 -16.74
N GLU A 31 1.44 -4.68 -16.39
CA GLU A 31 0.36 -4.25 -17.28
C GLU A 31 0.48 -2.74 -17.56
N LYS A 32 0.68 -2.41 -18.84
CA LYS A 32 0.86 -1.02 -19.30
C LYS A 32 -0.42 -0.35 -19.77
N ARG A 33 -1.43 -1.16 -20.07
CA ARG A 33 -2.71 -0.62 -20.52
C ARG A 33 -3.53 -0.15 -19.32
N PRO A 34 -4.08 1.05 -19.34
CA PRO A 34 -4.90 1.55 -18.23
C PRO A 34 -6.23 0.79 -18.15
N ASN A 35 -6.74 0.64 -16.94
CA ASN A 35 -8.09 0.14 -16.64
C ASN A 35 -8.39 -1.28 -17.19
N VAL A 36 -7.38 -2.14 -17.28
CA VAL A 36 -7.52 -3.55 -17.69
C VAL A 36 -7.82 -4.45 -16.49
N ASN A 37 -7.07 -4.24 -15.39
CA ASN A 37 -7.17 -5.03 -14.16
C ASN A 37 -8.05 -4.33 -13.12
N ILE A 38 -9.26 -3.96 -13.49
CA ILE A 38 -10.22 -3.30 -12.60
C ILE A 38 -11.53 -4.09 -12.49
N CYS A 39 -12.24 -3.86 -11.40
CA CYS A 39 -13.56 -4.42 -11.17
C CYS A 39 -14.43 -3.41 -10.38
N PRO A 40 -15.75 -3.65 -10.25
CA PRO A 40 -16.61 -2.75 -9.49
C PRO A 40 -16.15 -2.48 -8.05
N VAL A 41 -15.48 -3.45 -7.40
CA VAL A 41 -14.99 -3.29 -6.02
C VAL A 41 -13.86 -2.26 -5.95
N CYS A 42 -12.80 -2.42 -6.74
CA CYS A 42 -11.68 -1.46 -6.73
C CYS A 42 -12.05 -0.10 -7.34
N MET A 43 -13.11 -0.05 -8.15
CA MET A 43 -13.70 1.19 -8.68
C MET A 43 -14.68 1.86 -7.73
N ALA A 44 -14.91 1.27 -6.56
CA ALA A 44 -15.83 1.77 -5.54
C ALA A 44 -17.29 1.97 -6.02
N HIS A 45 -17.77 1.04 -6.84
CA HIS A 45 -19.17 1.11 -7.28
C HIS A 45 -20.12 0.92 -6.09
N PRO A 46 -21.24 1.65 -6.03
CA PRO A 46 -22.21 1.52 -4.97
C PRO A 46 -22.69 0.07 -4.79
N GLY A 47 -22.77 -0.39 -3.53
CA GLY A 47 -23.21 -1.73 -3.19
C GLY A 47 -22.13 -2.81 -3.25
N THR A 48 -20.90 -2.50 -3.62
CA THR A 48 -19.78 -3.44 -3.61
C THR A 48 -19.06 -3.44 -2.27
N LEU A 49 -18.57 -4.62 -1.85
CA LEU A 49 -17.81 -4.80 -0.62
C LEU A 49 -16.44 -5.39 -0.92
N PRO A 50 -15.37 -4.90 -0.25
CA PRO A 50 -14.03 -5.48 -0.33
C PRO A 50 -14.00 -6.93 0.14
N THR A 51 -13.17 -7.75 -0.52
CA THR A 51 -12.93 -9.15 -0.16
C THR A 51 -11.44 -9.37 0.03
N ILE A 52 -11.05 -9.82 1.23
CA ILE A 52 -9.64 -9.98 1.58
C ILE A 52 -8.96 -11.11 0.81
N ASN A 53 -7.72 -10.88 0.40
CA ASN A 53 -6.86 -11.88 -0.22
C ASN A 53 -6.15 -12.71 0.86
N LYS A 54 -6.49 -14.00 0.94
CA LYS A 54 -5.92 -14.95 1.90
C LYS A 54 -4.39 -15.09 1.77
N GLU A 55 -3.86 -15.04 0.55
CA GLU A 55 -2.41 -15.17 0.34
C GLU A 55 -1.64 -13.94 0.85
N ALA A 56 -2.23 -12.74 0.77
CA ALA A 56 -1.66 -11.55 1.37
C ALA A 56 -1.55 -11.70 2.90
N VAL A 57 -2.62 -12.15 3.55
CA VAL A 57 -2.63 -12.43 5.00
C VAL A 57 -1.56 -13.44 5.37
N LYS A 58 -1.47 -14.56 4.65
CA LYS A 58 -0.44 -15.59 4.91
C LYS A 58 0.98 -15.03 4.80
N LYS A 59 1.26 -14.25 3.77
CA LYS A 59 2.60 -13.67 3.56
C LYS A 59 3.00 -12.75 4.71
N VAL A 60 2.08 -11.93 5.21
CA VAL A 60 2.33 -11.04 6.36
C VAL A 60 2.53 -11.85 7.64
N ILE A 61 1.72 -12.88 7.88
CA ILE A 61 1.91 -13.78 9.05
C ILE A 61 3.28 -14.48 8.97
N MET A 62 3.67 -14.98 7.80
CA MET A 62 4.98 -15.61 7.62
C MET A 62 6.14 -14.65 7.89
N ALA A 63 6.05 -13.41 7.38
CA ALA A 63 7.04 -12.38 7.66
C ALA A 63 7.09 -12.04 9.16
N GLY A 64 5.93 -11.92 9.78
CA GLY A 64 5.83 -11.66 11.21
C GLY A 64 6.47 -12.75 12.07
N LEU A 65 6.20 -14.01 11.77
CA LEU A 65 6.82 -15.14 12.47
C LEU A 65 8.33 -15.20 12.26
N ALA A 66 8.80 -14.92 11.04
CA ALA A 66 10.24 -14.88 10.75
C ALA A 66 10.99 -13.79 11.52
N LEU A 67 10.30 -12.70 11.85
CA LEU A 67 10.82 -11.58 12.63
C LEU A 67 10.53 -11.70 14.14
N GLY A 68 10.05 -12.86 14.61
CA GLY A 68 9.74 -13.09 16.01
C GLY A 68 8.52 -12.32 16.53
N GLY A 69 7.66 -11.85 15.64
CA GLY A 69 6.44 -11.16 16.00
C GLY A 69 5.36 -12.09 16.52
N ARG A 70 4.45 -11.54 17.33
CA ARG A 70 3.29 -12.24 17.86
C ARG A 70 2.09 -12.06 16.93
N ILE A 71 1.41 -13.13 16.60
CA ILE A 71 0.16 -13.10 15.86
C ILE A 71 -0.98 -13.02 16.87
N PRO A 72 -1.75 -11.91 16.94
CA PRO A 72 -2.89 -11.80 17.83
C PRO A 72 -4.05 -12.69 17.37
N GLU A 73 -4.90 -13.13 18.30
CA GLU A 73 -6.09 -13.90 18.00
C GLU A 73 -7.18 -13.08 17.27
N PHE A 74 -7.14 -11.77 17.46
CA PHE A 74 -8.04 -10.83 16.81
C PHE A 74 -7.26 -9.80 16.00
N SER A 75 -7.73 -9.55 14.79
CA SER A 75 -7.19 -8.53 13.90
C SER A 75 -8.34 -7.85 13.17
N GLN A 76 -8.19 -6.56 12.90
CA GLN A 76 -9.24 -5.74 12.27
C GLN A 76 -8.64 -4.80 11.24
N PHE A 77 -9.38 -4.58 10.17
CA PHE A 77 -9.07 -3.53 9.21
C PHE A 77 -9.82 -2.25 9.57
N ASP A 78 -9.14 -1.14 9.40
CA ASP A 78 -9.63 0.20 9.62
C ASP A 78 -9.74 0.95 8.29
N ARG A 79 -10.51 2.03 8.28
CA ARG A 79 -10.59 2.94 7.15
C ARG A 79 -9.77 4.18 7.46
N LYS A 80 -8.72 4.40 6.69
CA LYS A 80 -7.97 5.65 6.68
C LYS A 80 -8.63 6.59 5.69
N ASN A 81 -9.53 7.43 6.18
CA ASN A 81 -10.34 8.30 5.33
C ASN A 81 -9.54 9.50 4.84
N TYR A 82 -9.44 9.64 3.54
CA TYR A 82 -8.97 10.85 2.88
C TYR A 82 -9.48 10.90 1.44
N PHE A 83 -9.72 12.10 0.95
CA PHE A 83 -10.27 12.31 -0.38
C PHE A 83 -9.15 12.72 -1.33
N TYR A 84 -8.70 11.77 -2.12
CA TYR A 84 -7.68 11.99 -3.12
C TYR A 84 -8.06 11.32 -4.44
N PRO A 85 -7.67 11.90 -5.57
CA PRO A 85 -8.06 11.37 -6.86
C PRO A 85 -7.63 9.92 -7.14
N ASP A 86 -6.57 9.41 -6.53
CA ASP A 86 -6.09 8.03 -6.62
C ASP A 86 -6.83 7.05 -5.72
N LEU A 87 -7.81 7.55 -4.96
CA LEU A 87 -8.57 6.77 -4.00
C LEU A 87 -10.08 6.86 -4.30
N PRO A 88 -10.59 6.05 -5.25
CA PRO A 88 -12.00 6.15 -5.68
C PRO A 88 -13.02 5.98 -4.55
N LYS A 89 -12.68 5.18 -3.54
CA LYS A 89 -13.54 4.93 -2.37
C LYS A 89 -13.57 6.08 -1.37
N GLY A 90 -12.62 7.03 -1.44
CA GLY A 90 -12.44 8.07 -0.43
C GLY A 90 -11.80 7.59 0.87
N TYR A 91 -11.37 6.34 0.95
CA TYR A 91 -10.61 5.77 2.06
C TYR A 91 -9.66 4.67 1.59
N GLN A 92 -8.58 4.49 2.32
CA GLN A 92 -7.65 3.38 2.18
C GLN A 92 -7.94 2.36 3.28
N ILE A 93 -7.96 1.09 2.94
CA ILE A 93 -8.09 0.02 3.94
C ILE A 93 -6.70 -0.25 4.52
N SER A 94 -6.59 -0.16 5.83
CA SER A 94 -5.33 -0.32 6.57
C SER A 94 -5.60 -1.02 7.90
N GLN A 95 -4.59 -1.09 8.77
CA GLN A 95 -4.72 -1.60 10.14
C GLN A 95 -3.95 -0.69 11.09
N TYR A 96 -4.53 -0.31 12.19
CA TYR A 96 -3.88 0.52 13.19
C TYR A 96 -3.83 -0.11 14.58
N GLU A 97 -4.98 -0.30 15.22
CA GLU A 97 -5.05 -0.81 16.60
C GLU A 97 -4.93 -2.33 16.67
N HIS A 98 -5.42 -3.03 15.65
CA HIS A 98 -5.46 -4.48 15.60
C HIS A 98 -4.71 -5.05 14.39
N PRO A 99 -3.38 -4.83 14.29
CA PRO A 99 -2.58 -5.31 13.17
C PRO A 99 -2.46 -6.84 13.17
N LEU A 100 -2.14 -7.40 12.02
CA LEU A 100 -1.91 -8.85 11.88
C LEU A 100 -0.72 -9.36 12.69
N VAL A 101 0.29 -8.53 12.92
CA VAL A 101 1.48 -8.89 13.69
C VAL A 101 1.83 -7.77 14.65
N GLN A 102 2.13 -8.13 15.87
CA GLN A 102 2.56 -7.21 16.92
C GLN A 102 3.95 -7.58 17.42
N GLY A 103 4.80 -6.57 17.52
CA GLY A 103 6.17 -6.77 18.02
C GLY A 103 7.04 -7.54 17.03
N GLY A 104 8.18 -7.93 17.51
CA GLY A 104 9.25 -8.60 16.78
C GLY A 104 10.56 -7.86 16.93
N GLU A 105 11.63 -8.46 16.46
CA GLU A 105 12.95 -7.84 16.46
C GLU A 105 13.78 -8.31 15.28
N LEU A 106 14.68 -7.44 14.84
CA LEU A 106 15.67 -7.76 13.83
C LEU A 106 17.06 -7.43 14.40
N GLU A 107 17.96 -8.41 14.40
CA GLU A 107 19.37 -8.17 14.71
C GLU A 107 20.10 -7.74 13.43
N ILE A 108 20.74 -6.59 13.49
CA ILE A 108 21.60 -6.10 12.43
C ILE A 108 23.04 -6.00 12.93
N THR A 109 24.00 -6.20 12.02
CA THR A 109 25.42 -5.98 12.30
C THR A 109 25.87 -4.71 11.60
N THR A 110 26.30 -3.72 12.34
CA THR A 110 26.83 -2.46 11.84
C THR A 110 28.30 -2.37 12.23
N HIS A 111 29.21 -2.32 11.25
CA HIS A 111 30.66 -2.31 11.44
C HIS A 111 31.11 -3.45 12.40
N ASP A 112 31.20 -3.22 13.70
CA ASP A 112 31.65 -4.21 14.67
C ASP A 112 30.65 -4.46 15.82
N GLU A 113 29.46 -3.88 15.73
CA GLU A 113 28.43 -4.01 16.77
C GLU A 113 27.14 -4.66 16.23
N LYS A 114 26.60 -5.56 17.07
CA LYS A 114 25.25 -6.09 16.86
C LYS A 114 24.22 -5.18 17.51
N LYS A 115 23.25 -4.77 16.74
CA LYS A 115 22.11 -3.97 17.23
C LYS A 115 20.80 -4.70 17.00
N LYS A 116 19.92 -4.63 17.99
CA LYS A 116 18.54 -5.10 17.87
C LYS A 116 17.63 -3.92 17.53
N ILE A 117 16.92 -4.06 16.41
CA ILE A 117 15.88 -3.13 16.00
C ILE A 117 14.54 -3.74 16.39
N ARG A 118 13.77 -3.00 17.17
CA ARG A 118 12.43 -3.42 17.57
C ARG A 118 11.45 -3.16 16.44
N ILE A 119 10.62 -4.14 16.15
CA ILE A 119 9.49 -4.00 15.24
C ILE A 119 8.25 -3.74 16.08
N ARG A 120 7.55 -2.65 15.79
CA ARG A 120 6.33 -2.29 16.49
C ARG A 120 5.16 -3.16 16.03
N ARG A 121 4.98 -3.24 14.70
CA ARG A 121 3.91 -4.01 14.09
C ARG A 121 4.21 -4.29 12.62
N ILE A 122 3.54 -5.27 12.07
CA ILE A 122 3.44 -5.49 10.63
C ILE A 122 1.96 -5.63 10.28
N HIS A 123 1.50 -4.87 9.30
CA HIS A 123 0.10 -4.88 8.92
C HIS A 123 -0.09 -4.83 7.41
N LEU A 124 -1.31 -5.13 6.98
CA LEU A 124 -1.72 -5.02 5.59
C LEU A 124 -2.31 -3.63 5.34
N GLU A 125 -1.95 -3.07 4.22
CA GLU A 125 -2.52 -1.83 3.73
C GLU A 125 -2.84 -1.95 2.24
N GLU A 126 -3.96 -1.38 1.84
CA GLU A 126 -4.34 -1.28 0.44
C GLU A 126 -3.39 -0.31 -0.27
N ASP A 127 -2.84 -0.71 -1.41
CA ASP A 127 -2.12 0.23 -2.26
C ASP A 127 -3.10 1.24 -2.86
N THR A 128 -2.79 2.50 -2.74
CA THR A 128 -3.47 3.56 -3.46
C THR A 128 -2.96 3.61 -4.91
N GLY A 129 -3.80 3.99 -5.85
CA GLY A 129 -3.36 4.20 -7.22
C GLY A 129 -2.27 5.27 -7.32
N ARG A 130 -1.59 5.34 -8.44
CA ARG A 130 -0.65 6.44 -8.74
C ARG A 130 -1.28 7.41 -9.72
N LEU A 131 -1.05 8.68 -9.49
CA LEU A 131 -1.43 9.74 -10.43
C LEU A 131 -0.20 10.10 -11.29
N THR A 132 -0.31 9.93 -12.60
CA THR A 132 0.71 10.39 -13.54
C THR A 132 0.13 11.55 -14.36
N HIS A 133 0.73 12.70 -14.26
CA HIS A 133 0.37 13.87 -15.07
C HIS A 133 1.19 13.84 -16.36
N ILE A 134 0.52 13.77 -17.49
CA ILE A 134 1.16 13.94 -18.79
C ILE A 134 0.79 15.34 -19.28
N ILE A 135 1.77 16.24 -19.28
CA ILE A 135 1.60 17.60 -19.80
C ILE A 135 2.31 17.68 -21.15
N GLY A 136 1.56 17.65 -22.24
CA GLY A 136 2.11 17.65 -23.59
C GLY A 136 2.95 16.40 -23.87
N GLU A 137 4.11 16.56 -24.52
CA GLU A 137 5.05 15.46 -24.83
C GLU A 137 5.95 15.06 -23.64
N THR A 138 5.86 15.73 -22.50
CA THR A 138 6.70 15.47 -21.32
C THR A 138 5.88 14.77 -20.25
N GLU A 139 6.29 13.56 -19.88
CA GLU A 139 5.77 12.86 -18.70
C GLU A 139 6.26 13.57 -17.43
N GLN A 140 5.34 14.11 -16.64
CA GLN A 140 5.62 14.45 -15.25
C GLN A 140 5.03 13.38 -14.36
N ILE A 141 5.89 12.72 -13.63
CA ILE A 141 5.52 11.63 -12.73
C ILE A 141 5.18 12.25 -11.37
N GLY A 142 3.91 12.31 -11.06
CA GLY A 142 3.41 12.50 -9.71
C GLY A 142 2.57 11.28 -9.32
N ASP A 143 1.98 11.24 -8.15
CA ASP A 143 1.23 10.07 -7.67
C ASP A 143 0.11 9.57 -8.59
N GLY A 144 0.32 8.71 -9.48
CA GLY A 144 -0.54 7.62 -9.93
C GLY A 144 -1.71 7.81 -10.86
N ARG A 145 -2.13 8.99 -11.33
CA ARG A 145 -3.06 9.14 -12.46
C ARG A 145 -2.41 9.87 -13.63
N ASN A 146 -2.69 9.39 -14.83
CA ASN A 146 -2.30 10.10 -16.04
C ASN A 146 -3.45 11.00 -16.47
N ILE A 147 -3.32 12.31 -16.33
CA ILE A 147 -4.20 13.28 -16.95
C ILE A 147 -3.46 13.85 -18.15
N GLN A 148 -3.98 13.60 -19.34
CA GLN A 148 -3.50 14.28 -20.55
C GLN A 148 -4.20 15.63 -20.65
N ILE A 149 -3.41 16.69 -20.62
CA ILE A 149 -3.92 18.05 -20.82
C ILE A 149 -3.31 18.59 -22.11
N ASN A 150 -4.14 19.06 -23.00
CA ASN A 150 -3.69 19.82 -24.16
C ASN A 150 -3.13 21.16 -23.65
N ARG A 151 -1.85 21.41 -23.91
CA ARG A 151 -1.15 22.62 -23.41
C ARG A 151 -1.67 23.92 -24.04
N GLU A 152 -2.21 23.87 -25.24
CA GLU A 152 -2.68 25.06 -25.93
C GLU A 152 -4.10 25.45 -25.48
N THR A 153 -4.94 24.45 -25.19
CA THR A 153 -6.35 24.70 -24.84
C THR A 153 -6.64 24.54 -23.35
N GLY A 154 -5.74 23.91 -22.59
CA GLY A 154 -5.98 23.57 -21.19
C GLY A 154 -6.99 22.43 -20.99
N GLU A 155 -7.49 21.81 -22.06
CA GLU A 155 -8.48 20.75 -21.98
C GLU A 155 -7.87 19.42 -21.57
N VAL A 156 -8.57 18.69 -20.70
CA VAL A 156 -8.26 17.32 -20.34
C VAL A 156 -8.63 16.38 -21.48
N THR A 157 -7.63 15.84 -22.18
CA THR A 157 -7.83 14.94 -23.32
C THR A 157 -7.86 13.47 -22.95
N GLY A 158 -7.42 13.11 -21.74
CA GLY A 158 -7.46 11.74 -21.26
C GLY A 158 -7.09 11.63 -19.79
N ILE A 159 -7.66 10.63 -19.12
CA ILE A 159 -7.31 10.25 -17.74
C ILE A 159 -6.91 8.78 -17.75
N ARG A 160 -5.68 8.50 -17.32
CA ARG A 160 -5.22 7.12 -17.08
C ARG A 160 -5.13 6.86 -15.59
N PHE A 161 -5.78 5.82 -15.14
CA PHE A 161 -5.67 5.33 -13.76
C PHE A 161 -4.63 4.20 -13.73
N ARG A 162 -3.61 4.33 -12.88
CA ARG A 162 -2.79 3.19 -12.54
C ARG A 162 -3.52 2.36 -11.50
N GLU A 163 -3.49 1.05 -11.68
CA GLU A 163 -4.22 0.13 -10.81
C GLU A 163 -3.58 0.06 -9.43
N PRO A 164 -4.39 0.04 -8.35
CA PRO A 164 -3.90 -0.17 -7.00
C PRO A 164 -3.19 -1.52 -6.87
N ARG A 165 -2.03 -1.54 -6.24
CA ARG A 165 -1.28 -2.75 -5.93
C ARG A 165 -1.54 -3.18 -4.49
N SER A 166 -1.08 -4.35 -4.12
CA SER A 166 -1.13 -4.81 -2.73
C SER A 166 0.19 -4.49 -2.03
N TYR A 167 0.13 -3.73 -0.93
CA TYR A 167 1.28 -3.48 -0.08
C TYR A 167 1.13 -4.15 1.28
N SER A 168 2.24 -4.51 1.89
CA SER A 168 2.32 -4.67 3.32
C SER A 168 3.17 -3.54 3.91
N LEU A 169 2.76 -3.06 5.06
CA LEU A 169 3.43 -2.01 5.78
C LEU A 169 4.13 -2.60 7.00
N VAL A 170 5.41 -2.32 7.14
CA VAL A 170 6.21 -2.74 8.29
C VAL A 170 6.67 -1.50 9.03
N ASP A 171 6.19 -1.34 10.26
CA ASP A 171 6.52 -0.24 11.15
C ASP A 171 7.66 -0.66 12.10
N PHE A 172 8.78 0.01 12.02
CA PHE A 172 9.92 -0.13 12.92
C PHE A 172 10.05 1.11 13.82
N ASN A 173 10.07 0.93 15.11
CA ASN A 173 10.38 1.99 16.09
C ASN A 173 11.57 1.60 16.96
#